data_0bbb8ca5a3fb744c64c9efe84ae41b60
#
_entry.id   0bbb8ca5a3fb744c64c9efe84ae41b60
#
_cell.length_a   1.000
_cell.length_b   1.000
_cell.length_c   1.000
_cell.angle_alpha   90.00
_cell.angle_beta   90.00
_cell.angle_gamma   90.00
#
_symmetry.space_group_name_H-M   'P 1'
#
loop_
_entity.id
_entity.type
_entity.pdbx_description
1 polymer ?
#
loop_
_entity_poly.entity_id
_entity_poly.type
_entity_poly.pdbx_seq_one_letter_code
_entity_poly.pdbx_strand_id
1 'polypeptide(L)'
;DSHHPAAPGPEEVDWPAVHAVPMVLVTGSNGKTTTVRLLASVMKAWGRTPGLCSTDNIVIGDDIVDRGDWSGPMGARAVLRDPRVEVALLETARGGILRRGLSVERADAAIVTNVAADHFGEWGVFDLRGIAETKLVVGHVARRRVINAEDHVLGETLEAEQRRGRIRRTHHLVDHGQ
;
A
#
# COMPACT_ATOMS: atom_id res chain seq x y z
N ASP A 1 -30.04 -32.33 2.68
CA ASP A 1 -30.15 -31.06 1.91
C ASP A 1 -29.48 -29.94 2.70
N SER A 2 -28.20 -29.76 2.42
CA SER A 2 -27.45 -28.63 2.95
C SER A 2 -27.75 -27.39 2.06
N HIS A 3 -28.72 -26.58 2.49
CA HIS A 3 -28.97 -25.28 1.93
C HIS A 3 -27.73 -24.38 2.27
N HIS A 4 -26.81 -24.28 1.35
CA HIS A 4 -25.85 -23.15 1.37
C HIS A 4 -26.62 -21.92 0.87
N PRO A 5 -26.70 -20.84 1.66
CA PRO A 5 -27.30 -19.61 1.16
C PRO A 5 -26.50 -19.14 -0.08
N ALA A 6 -27.22 -18.73 -1.11
CA ALA A 6 -26.60 -18.16 -2.30
C ALA A 6 -25.72 -16.98 -1.89
N ALA A 7 -24.54 -16.86 -2.51
CA ALA A 7 -23.67 -15.70 -2.29
C ALA A 7 -24.44 -14.41 -2.66
N PRO A 8 -24.36 -13.35 -1.85
CA PRO A 8 -25.04 -12.08 -2.15
C PRO A 8 -24.57 -11.53 -3.50
N GLY A 9 -25.51 -10.95 -4.25
CA GLY A 9 -25.18 -10.24 -5.48
C GLY A 9 -24.31 -8.99 -5.20
N PRO A 10 -23.59 -8.47 -6.21
CA PRO A 10 -22.73 -7.30 -6.01
C PRO A 10 -23.47 -6.06 -5.48
N GLU A 11 -24.76 -5.93 -5.76
CA GLU A 11 -25.65 -4.88 -5.28
C GLU A 11 -26.07 -5.06 -3.81
N GLU A 12 -25.97 -6.27 -3.27
CA GLU A 12 -26.32 -6.60 -1.88
C GLU A 12 -25.13 -6.46 -0.94
N VAL A 13 -23.92 -6.22 -1.49
CA VAL A 13 -22.71 -6.05 -0.70
C VAL A 13 -22.61 -4.60 -0.25
N ASP A 14 -22.62 -4.37 1.06
CA ASP A 14 -22.26 -3.06 1.63
C ASP A 14 -20.74 -2.82 1.47
N TRP A 15 -20.36 -2.32 0.32
CA TRP A 15 -18.96 -2.03 -0.02
C TRP A 15 -18.27 -1.10 0.97
N PRO A 16 -18.93 -0.06 1.54
CA PRO A 16 -18.38 0.71 2.63
C PRO A 16 -18.02 -0.10 3.88
N ALA A 17 -18.83 -1.08 4.24
CA ALA A 17 -18.55 -1.97 5.38
C ALA A 17 -17.41 -2.96 5.10
N VAL A 18 -17.31 -3.45 3.86
CA VAL A 18 -16.21 -4.34 3.43
C VAL A 18 -14.87 -3.59 3.43
N HIS A 19 -14.88 -2.27 3.23
CA HIS A 19 -13.69 -1.41 3.29
C HIS A 19 -13.44 -0.80 4.69
N ALA A 20 -14.05 -1.35 5.73
CA ALA A 20 -13.94 -0.83 7.11
C ALA A 20 -12.59 -1.13 7.77
N VAL A 21 -11.76 -2.00 7.18
CA VAL A 21 -10.43 -2.33 7.72
C VAL A 21 -9.48 -1.17 7.42
N PRO A 22 -8.89 -0.52 8.44
CA PRO A 22 -7.84 0.48 8.23
C PRO A 22 -6.69 -0.11 7.42
N MET A 23 -6.20 0.63 6.42
CA MET A 23 -5.17 0.10 5.54
C MET A 23 -4.06 1.09 5.22
N VAL A 24 -2.85 0.54 5.09
CA VAL A 24 -1.64 1.25 4.71
C VAL A 24 -1.06 0.63 3.45
N LEU A 25 -0.86 1.44 2.42
CA LEU A 25 -0.12 1.05 1.22
C LEU A 25 1.36 1.41 1.41
N VAL A 26 2.25 0.48 1.11
CA VAL A 26 3.70 0.71 1.21
C VAL A 26 4.36 0.43 -0.14
N THR A 27 5.01 1.45 -0.70
CA THR A 27 5.79 1.32 -1.93
C THR A 27 7.17 1.96 -1.78
N GLY A 28 8.02 1.79 -2.77
CA GLY A 28 9.38 2.31 -2.81
C GLY A 28 10.31 1.41 -3.61
N SER A 29 11.52 1.83 -3.88
CA SER A 29 12.54 0.97 -4.47
C SER A 29 13.00 -0.07 -3.45
N ASN A 30 13.42 0.37 -2.27
CA ASN A 30 13.92 -0.47 -1.18
C ASN A 30 13.10 -0.28 0.10
N GLY A 31 13.15 -1.26 1.00
CA GLY A 31 12.59 -1.17 2.35
C GLY A 31 11.08 -1.45 2.46
N LYS A 32 10.36 -1.74 1.39
CA LYS A 32 8.92 -2.02 1.41
C LYS A 32 8.56 -3.16 2.39
N THR A 33 9.13 -4.34 2.17
CA THR A 33 8.89 -5.53 2.98
C THR A 33 9.28 -5.31 4.44
N THR A 34 10.40 -4.64 4.68
CA THR A 34 10.83 -4.28 6.03
C THR A 34 9.83 -3.36 6.71
N THR A 35 9.32 -2.37 5.99
CA THR A 35 8.34 -1.41 6.50
C THR A 35 7.02 -2.09 6.86
N VAL A 36 6.46 -2.94 5.98
CA VAL A 36 5.21 -3.65 6.32
C VAL A 36 5.37 -4.58 7.51
N ARG A 37 6.52 -5.26 7.64
CA ARG A 37 6.82 -6.12 8.79
C ARG A 37 6.98 -5.34 10.09
N LEU A 38 7.67 -4.20 10.05
CA LEU A 38 7.82 -3.32 11.20
C LEU A 38 6.45 -2.79 11.66
N LEU A 39 5.63 -2.30 10.74
CA LEU A 39 4.27 -1.87 11.04
C LEU A 39 3.43 -3.01 11.62
N ALA A 40 3.55 -4.23 11.09
CA ALA A 40 2.85 -5.39 11.63
C ALA A 40 3.25 -5.67 13.09
N SER A 41 4.54 -5.56 13.40
CA SER A 41 5.03 -5.71 14.76
C SER A 41 4.47 -4.64 15.71
N VAL A 42 4.40 -3.38 15.25
CA VAL A 42 3.79 -2.27 16.00
C VAL A 42 2.30 -2.52 16.24
N MET A 43 1.55 -2.95 15.19
CA MET A 43 0.12 -3.24 15.33
C MET A 43 -0.15 -4.40 16.28
N LYS A 44 0.67 -5.45 16.24
CA LYS A 44 0.59 -6.56 17.21
C LYS A 44 0.85 -6.08 18.64
N ALA A 45 1.88 -5.27 18.86
CA ALA A 45 2.17 -4.69 20.16
C ALA A 45 1.02 -3.80 20.67
N TRP A 46 0.25 -3.21 19.75
CA TRP A 46 -0.95 -2.44 20.07
C TRP A 46 -2.21 -3.31 20.25
N GLY A 47 -2.07 -4.63 20.20
CA GLY A 47 -3.17 -5.58 20.40
C GLY A 47 -4.10 -5.75 19.20
N ARG A 48 -3.61 -5.44 17.99
CA ARG A 48 -4.35 -5.61 16.74
C ARG A 48 -3.84 -6.80 15.96
N THR A 49 -4.73 -7.43 15.19
CA THR A 49 -4.38 -8.49 14.24
C THR A 49 -4.05 -7.89 12.88
N PRO A 50 -2.76 -7.71 12.53
CA PRO A 50 -2.39 -7.23 11.21
C PRO A 50 -2.54 -8.32 10.16
N GLY A 51 -3.03 -7.95 8.97
CA GLY A 51 -2.83 -8.71 7.76
C GLY A 51 -1.80 -8.01 6.88
N LEU A 52 -0.80 -8.72 6.41
CA LEU A 52 0.19 -8.15 5.48
C LEU A 52 0.36 -9.02 4.25
N CYS A 53 0.65 -8.37 3.12
CA CYS A 53 1.17 -9.02 1.92
C CYS A 53 2.50 -8.37 1.52
N SER A 54 3.42 -9.19 1.02
CA SER A 54 4.77 -8.77 0.64
C SER A 54 5.29 -9.59 -0.55
N THR A 55 6.52 -9.31 -0.98
CA THR A 55 7.24 -10.14 -1.97
C THR A 55 7.58 -11.53 -1.46
N ASP A 56 7.46 -11.80 -0.15
CA ASP A 56 7.82 -13.08 0.43
C ASP A 56 6.62 -13.94 0.82
N ASN A 57 5.53 -13.31 1.28
CA ASN A 57 4.40 -14.03 1.86
C ASN A 57 3.16 -13.17 2.09
N ILE A 58 2.06 -13.85 2.44
CA ILE A 58 0.90 -13.31 3.12
C ILE A 58 0.94 -13.80 4.56
N VAL A 59 0.79 -12.89 5.53
CA VAL A 59 0.73 -13.22 6.97
C VAL A 59 -0.50 -12.56 7.60
N ILE A 60 -1.24 -13.33 8.41
CA ILE A 60 -2.37 -12.82 9.18
C ILE A 60 -2.10 -13.10 10.65
N GLY A 61 -1.96 -12.05 11.44
CA GLY A 61 -1.47 -12.21 12.81
C GLY A 61 -0.09 -12.87 12.82
N ASP A 62 0.00 -14.09 13.38
CA ASP A 62 1.23 -14.89 13.42
C ASP A 62 1.28 -15.99 12.34
N ASP A 63 0.18 -16.19 11.61
CA ASP A 63 0.03 -17.26 10.64
C ASP A 63 0.56 -16.84 9.27
N ILE A 64 1.50 -17.61 8.72
CA ILE A 64 1.87 -17.51 7.31
C ILE A 64 0.81 -18.27 6.49
N VAL A 65 -0.04 -17.50 5.79
CA VAL A 65 -1.12 -18.06 4.99
C VAL A 65 -0.62 -18.60 3.66
N ASP A 66 0.30 -17.88 3.03
CA ASP A 66 0.90 -18.30 1.76
C ASP A 66 2.30 -17.71 1.60
N ARG A 67 3.16 -18.39 0.81
CA ARG A 67 4.53 -17.97 0.50
C ARG A 67 4.65 -17.67 -0.98
N GLY A 68 5.38 -16.60 -1.31
CA GLY A 68 5.59 -16.15 -2.69
C GLY A 68 5.45 -14.65 -2.83
N ASP A 69 5.57 -14.14 -4.06
CA ASP A 69 5.40 -12.72 -4.34
C ASP A 69 3.92 -12.33 -4.38
N TRP A 70 3.49 -11.73 -3.29
CA TRP A 70 2.14 -11.20 -3.09
C TRP A 70 2.09 -9.67 -3.03
N SER A 71 3.12 -8.98 -3.52
CA SER A 71 3.24 -7.52 -3.50
C SER A 71 2.36 -6.79 -4.54
N GLY A 72 1.16 -7.29 -4.77
CA GLY A 72 0.24 -6.75 -5.77
C GLY A 72 -1.23 -6.96 -5.41
N PRO A 73 -2.15 -6.69 -6.38
CA PRO A 73 -3.59 -6.73 -6.14
C PRO A 73 -4.13 -8.05 -5.59
N MET A 74 -3.52 -9.17 -5.95
CA MET A 74 -3.96 -10.49 -5.48
C MET A 74 -3.67 -10.65 -3.99
N GLY A 75 -2.46 -10.29 -3.55
CA GLY A 75 -2.10 -10.32 -2.14
C GLY A 75 -2.96 -9.38 -1.29
N ALA A 76 -3.19 -8.16 -1.77
CA ALA A 76 -4.07 -7.21 -1.11
C ALA A 76 -5.50 -7.77 -0.94
N ARG A 77 -6.06 -8.37 -2.00
CA ARG A 77 -7.39 -9.00 -1.92
C ARG A 77 -7.43 -10.16 -0.95
N ALA A 78 -6.39 -10.99 -0.90
CA ALA A 78 -6.31 -12.10 0.03
C ALA A 78 -6.32 -11.59 1.49
N VAL A 79 -5.52 -10.58 1.80
CA VAL A 79 -5.49 -9.94 3.11
C VAL A 79 -6.86 -9.34 3.48
N LEU A 80 -7.45 -8.54 2.58
CA LEU A 80 -8.70 -7.83 2.86
C LEU A 80 -9.94 -8.74 2.97
N ARG A 81 -9.87 -9.98 2.49
CA ARG A 81 -10.93 -10.96 2.61
C ARG A 81 -10.87 -11.80 3.88
N ASP A 82 -9.75 -11.79 4.58
CA ASP A 82 -9.60 -12.57 5.80
C ASP A 82 -10.30 -11.85 6.97
N PRO A 83 -11.33 -12.45 7.57
CA PRO A 83 -12.14 -11.81 8.61
C PRO A 83 -11.37 -11.55 9.92
N ARG A 84 -10.20 -12.14 10.09
CA ARG A 84 -9.34 -11.91 11.26
C ARG A 84 -8.58 -10.59 11.20
N VAL A 85 -8.46 -9.99 10.01
CA VAL A 85 -7.66 -8.79 9.79
C VAL A 85 -8.34 -7.56 10.37
N GLU A 86 -7.68 -6.91 11.30
CA GLU A 86 -8.11 -5.64 11.90
C GLU A 86 -7.35 -4.42 11.32
N VAL A 87 -6.21 -4.65 10.68
CA VAL A 87 -5.44 -3.63 9.95
C VAL A 87 -4.70 -4.27 8.78
N ALA A 88 -4.80 -3.70 7.60
CA ALA A 88 -4.16 -4.22 6.39
C ALA A 88 -2.90 -3.42 6.05
N LEU A 89 -1.79 -4.12 5.86
CA LEU A 89 -0.47 -3.58 5.53
C LEU A 89 -0.02 -4.14 4.19
N LEU A 90 -0.18 -3.35 3.14
CA LEU A 90 -0.15 -3.84 1.76
C LEU A 90 1.11 -3.34 1.04
N GLU A 91 2.08 -4.23 0.86
CA GLU A 91 3.20 -3.94 -0.02
C GLU A 91 2.70 -3.82 -1.45
N THR A 92 3.05 -2.71 -2.11
CA THR A 92 2.60 -2.40 -3.46
C THR A 92 3.81 -2.19 -4.36
N ALA A 93 4.14 -3.22 -5.14
CA ALA A 93 5.25 -3.15 -6.09
C ALA A 93 4.87 -2.37 -7.35
N ARG A 94 5.86 -1.67 -7.94
CA ARG A 94 5.70 -0.89 -9.17
C ARG A 94 5.05 -1.69 -10.31
N GLY A 95 5.53 -2.90 -10.55
CA GLY A 95 4.98 -3.76 -11.60
C GLY A 95 3.50 -4.10 -11.39
N GLY A 96 3.05 -4.20 -10.13
CA GLY A 96 1.64 -4.37 -9.79
C GLY A 96 0.81 -3.15 -10.17
N ILE A 97 1.29 -1.95 -9.80
CA ILE A 97 0.64 -0.67 -10.12
C ILE A 97 0.49 -0.49 -11.63
N LEU A 98 1.56 -0.68 -12.38
CA LEU A 98 1.59 -0.44 -13.82
C LEU A 98 0.77 -1.45 -14.64
N ARG A 99 0.69 -2.70 -14.18
CA ARG A 99 -0.04 -3.76 -14.90
C ARG A 99 -1.53 -3.81 -14.57
N ARG A 100 -1.90 -3.53 -13.33
CA ARG A 100 -3.22 -3.84 -12.77
C ARG A 100 -3.85 -2.69 -11.99
N GLY A 101 -3.14 -1.55 -11.85
CA GLY A 101 -3.57 -0.44 -11.02
C GLY A 101 -3.46 -0.73 -9.52
N LEU A 102 -4.10 0.10 -8.72
CA LEU A 102 -4.20 -0.09 -7.28
C LEU A 102 -5.32 -1.09 -6.95
N SER A 103 -5.10 -1.85 -5.88
CA SER A 103 -6.05 -2.86 -5.40
C SER A 103 -7.25 -2.27 -4.69
N VAL A 104 -7.14 -1.01 -4.29
CA VAL A 104 -8.08 -0.31 -3.42
C VAL A 104 -8.34 1.10 -3.95
N GLU A 105 -9.56 1.57 -3.75
CA GLU A 105 -9.96 2.93 -4.15
C GLU A 105 -9.64 3.97 -3.08
N ARG A 106 -9.49 3.54 -1.83
CA ARG A 106 -9.16 4.40 -0.69
C ARG A 106 -8.24 3.66 0.27
N ALA A 107 -7.33 4.42 0.90
CA ALA A 107 -6.48 3.95 1.98
C ALA A 107 -6.37 5.03 3.07
N ASP A 108 -6.08 4.63 4.31
CA ASP A 108 -5.88 5.57 5.41
C ASP A 108 -4.52 6.24 5.31
N ALA A 109 -3.51 5.48 4.92
CA ALA A 109 -2.17 6.01 4.68
C ALA A 109 -1.47 5.35 3.49
N ALA A 110 -0.54 6.07 2.90
CA ALA A 110 0.44 5.55 1.95
C ALA A 110 1.83 5.97 2.38
N ILE A 111 2.77 5.03 2.30
CA ILE A 111 4.18 5.25 2.60
C ILE A 111 4.99 5.03 1.33
N VAL A 112 5.82 5.99 0.96
CA VAL A 112 6.81 5.87 -0.11
C VAL A 112 8.19 5.96 0.52
N THR A 113 8.89 4.83 0.57
CA THR A 113 10.15 4.72 1.32
C THR A 113 11.30 5.47 0.64
N ASN A 114 11.49 5.24 -0.65
CA ASN A 114 12.52 5.89 -1.46
C ASN A 114 12.33 5.62 -2.95
N VAL A 115 13.10 6.36 -3.75
CA VAL A 115 13.24 6.15 -5.20
C VAL A 115 14.72 5.94 -5.51
N ALA A 116 15.04 4.83 -6.16
CA ALA A 116 16.37 4.54 -6.67
C ALA A 116 16.31 4.13 -8.14
N ALA A 117 17.45 4.16 -8.80
CA ALA A 117 17.61 3.79 -10.20
C ALA A 117 17.51 2.26 -10.35
N ASP A 118 16.33 1.72 -10.15
CA ASP A 118 16.02 0.30 -10.31
C ASP A 118 15.07 0.08 -11.50
N HIS A 119 15.34 -0.96 -12.27
CA HIS A 119 14.48 -1.39 -13.38
C HIS A 119 14.16 -0.29 -14.41
N PHE A 120 15.16 0.49 -14.85
CA PHE A 120 15.02 1.40 -15.98
C PHE A 120 14.65 0.65 -17.26
N GLY A 121 13.78 1.27 -18.08
CA GLY A 121 13.31 0.72 -19.35
C GLY A 121 12.10 -0.19 -19.22
N GLU A 122 11.74 -0.66 -18.04
CA GLU A 122 10.51 -1.42 -17.85
C GLU A 122 9.29 -0.50 -17.92
N TRP A 123 8.31 -0.88 -18.73
CA TRP A 123 7.01 -0.18 -18.85
C TRP A 123 7.11 1.28 -19.30
N GLY A 124 8.15 1.64 -20.07
CA GLY A 124 8.30 3.00 -20.60
C GLY A 124 8.77 4.04 -19.57
N VAL A 125 9.29 3.60 -18.42
CA VAL A 125 9.86 4.48 -17.39
C VAL A 125 11.38 4.46 -17.48
N PHE A 126 11.96 5.58 -17.89
CA PHE A 126 13.38 5.68 -18.22
C PHE A 126 14.19 6.60 -17.27
N ASP A 127 13.54 7.24 -16.32
CA ASP A 127 14.18 8.15 -15.38
C ASP A 127 13.63 8.03 -13.95
N LEU A 128 14.36 8.60 -13.00
CA LEU A 128 13.99 8.57 -11.57
C LEU A 128 12.66 9.28 -11.30
N ARG A 129 12.38 10.33 -12.05
CA ARG A 129 11.13 11.08 -11.89
C ARG A 129 9.91 10.24 -12.28
N GLY A 130 9.97 9.53 -13.40
CA GLY A 130 8.90 8.63 -13.80
C GLY A 130 8.69 7.49 -12.80
N ILE A 131 9.78 7.00 -12.17
CA ILE A 131 9.68 6.04 -11.06
C ILE A 131 8.99 6.69 -9.86
N ALA A 132 9.35 7.91 -9.49
CA ALA A 132 8.72 8.65 -8.40
C ALA A 132 7.23 8.91 -8.66
N GLU A 133 6.88 9.39 -9.86
CA GLU A 133 5.50 9.60 -10.28
C GLU A 133 4.66 8.31 -10.16
N THR A 134 5.20 7.17 -10.62
CA THR A 134 4.53 5.88 -10.50
C THR A 134 4.31 5.47 -9.04
N LYS A 135 5.32 5.64 -8.19
CA LYS A 135 5.22 5.29 -6.76
C LYS A 135 4.27 6.23 -6.02
N LEU A 136 4.23 7.50 -6.37
CA LEU A 136 3.31 8.48 -5.77
C LEU A 136 1.82 8.24 -6.10
N VAL A 137 1.52 7.36 -7.08
CA VAL A 137 0.13 6.97 -7.38
C VAL A 137 -0.60 6.44 -6.15
N VAL A 138 0.08 5.72 -5.24
CA VAL A 138 -0.53 5.25 -3.98
C VAL A 138 -1.02 6.41 -3.11
N GLY A 139 -0.41 7.57 -3.27
CA GLY A 139 -0.81 8.79 -2.57
C GLY A 139 -2.13 9.40 -3.07
N HIS A 140 -2.59 9.06 -4.27
CA HIS A 140 -3.85 9.59 -4.81
C HIS A 140 -5.06 9.03 -4.05
N VAL A 141 -4.97 7.79 -3.58
CA VAL A 141 -6.05 7.09 -2.87
C VAL A 141 -5.92 7.19 -1.36
N ALA A 142 -4.81 7.70 -0.84
CA ALA A 142 -4.53 7.75 0.60
C ALA A 142 -4.94 9.09 1.24
N ARG A 143 -5.54 9.01 2.44
CA ARG A 143 -5.87 10.18 3.24
C ARG A 143 -4.60 10.87 3.78
N ARG A 144 -3.61 10.07 4.19
CA ARG A 144 -2.31 10.53 4.69
C ARG A 144 -1.19 9.96 3.84
N ARG A 145 -0.12 10.73 3.70
CA ARG A 145 1.06 10.34 2.92
C ARG A 145 2.29 10.54 3.77
N VAL A 146 3.13 9.53 3.78
CA VAL A 146 4.45 9.56 4.42
C VAL A 146 5.47 9.31 3.32
N ILE A 147 6.39 10.23 3.15
CA ILE A 147 7.50 10.10 2.21
C ILE A 147 8.83 10.33 2.94
N ASN A 148 9.89 9.75 2.43
CA ASN A 148 11.23 10.04 2.91
C ASN A 148 11.61 11.47 2.53
N ALA A 149 11.78 12.35 3.52
CA ALA A 149 12.13 13.76 3.30
C ALA A 149 13.55 13.97 2.76
N GLU A 150 14.44 12.99 2.97
CA GLU A 150 15.82 13.02 2.45
C GLU A 150 15.90 12.60 0.99
N ASP A 151 14.83 12.04 0.43
CA ASP A 151 14.75 11.68 -0.99
C ASP A 151 14.29 12.89 -1.81
N HIS A 152 15.27 13.63 -2.34
CA HIS A 152 15.01 14.85 -3.11
C HIS A 152 14.11 14.62 -4.34
N VAL A 153 14.25 13.46 -5.01
CA VAL A 153 13.42 13.13 -6.19
C VAL A 153 11.96 12.96 -5.80
N LEU A 154 11.69 12.30 -4.67
CA LEU A 154 10.35 12.20 -4.13
C LEU A 154 9.79 13.56 -3.73
N GLY A 155 10.58 14.38 -3.04
CA GLY A 155 10.16 15.71 -2.60
C GLY A 155 9.76 16.60 -3.77
N GLU A 156 10.64 16.77 -4.75
CA GLU A 156 10.38 17.59 -5.95
C GLU A 156 9.19 17.08 -6.76
N THR A 157 9.06 15.75 -6.91
CA THR A 157 7.96 15.14 -7.66
C THR A 157 6.65 15.35 -6.94
N LEU A 158 6.61 15.18 -5.61
CA LEU A 158 5.42 15.41 -4.80
C LEU A 158 4.95 16.86 -4.91
N GLU A 159 5.87 17.82 -4.81
CA GLU A 159 5.53 19.24 -4.97
C GLU A 159 4.97 19.54 -6.36
N ALA A 160 5.54 18.94 -7.41
CA ALA A 160 5.03 19.08 -8.78
C ALA A 160 3.60 18.53 -8.91
N GLU A 161 3.32 17.36 -8.34
CA GLU A 161 1.99 16.76 -8.33
C GLU A 161 0.98 17.58 -7.51
N GLN A 162 1.41 18.19 -6.42
CA GLN A 162 0.58 19.11 -5.63
C GLN A 162 0.27 20.41 -6.39
N ARG A 163 1.25 20.99 -7.11
CA ARG A 163 1.03 22.16 -7.98
C ARG A 163 0.04 21.87 -9.10
N ARG A 164 0.04 20.63 -9.63
CA ARG A 164 -0.90 20.17 -10.65
C ARG A 164 -2.30 19.80 -10.10
N GLY A 165 -2.48 19.87 -8.78
CA GLY A 165 -3.73 19.49 -8.11
C GLY A 165 -4.05 18.00 -8.10
N ARG A 166 -3.10 17.15 -8.49
CA ARG A 166 -3.28 15.69 -8.52
C ARG A 166 -3.17 15.06 -7.14
N ILE A 167 -2.39 15.68 -6.25
CA ILE A 167 -2.23 15.28 -4.86
C ILE A 167 -2.57 16.48 -3.98
N ARG A 168 -3.48 16.30 -3.01
CA ARG A 168 -3.80 17.34 -2.04
C ARG A 168 -2.59 17.62 -1.14
N ARG A 169 -2.37 18.88 -0.75
CA ARG A 169 -1.37 19.22 0.26
C ARG A 169 -1.70 18.51 1.56
N THR A 170 -0.73 17.76 2.08
CA THR A 170 -0.75 17.22 3.45
C THR A 170 0.31 17.94 4.26
N HIS A 171 0.03 18.19 5.53
CA HIS A 171 1.04 18.76 6.42
C HIS A 171 2.17 17.75 6.60
N HIS A 172 3.37 18.16 6.31
CA HIS A 172 4.57 17.39 6.60
C HIS A 172 4.81 17.44 8.11
N LEU A 173 4.75 16.29 8.77
CA LEU A 173 5.37 16.12 10.07
C LEU A 173 6.81 15.66 9.81
N VAL A 174 7.70 16.61 9.62
CA VAL A 174 9.12 16.40 9.78
C VAL A 174 9.51 17.29 10.93
N ASP A 175 9.51 16.76 12.14
CA ASP A 175 10.16 17.36 13.28
C ASP A 175 11.56 16.70 13.36
N HIS A 176 12.56 17.38 12.85
CA HIS A 176 13.95 17.08 13.15
C HIS A 176 14.23 17.73 14.51
N GLY A 177 13.84 17.04 15.59
CA GLY A 177 14.34 17.38 16.90
C GLY A 177 15.87 17.34 16.90
N GLN A 178 16.50 18.49 17.06
CA GLN A 178 17.89 18.61 17.47
C GLN A 178 18.08 18.09 18.89
#